data_62a647a89082e5ad7dad064cf8b8cbcb
#
_entry.id   62a647a89082e5ad7dad064cf8b8cbcb
#
_cell.length_a   1.000
_cell.length_b   1.000
_cell.length_c   1.000
_cell.angle_alpha   90.00
_cell.angle_beta   90.00
_cell.angle_gamma   90.00
#
_symmetry.space_group_name_H-M   'P 1'
#
loop_
_entity.id
_entity.type
_entity.pdbx_description
1 polymer ?
#
loop_
_entity_poly.entity_id
_entity_poly.type
_entity_poly.pdbx_seq_one_letter_code
_entity_poly.pdbx_strand_id
1 'polypeptide(L)'
;MNDQSQFVRQYIAEARRLLETLDPAAISTAILWLREAREANKMILACGNGGSASIASQMVVDIVKGASYGREKKFRMLSLTDSIATVTAYANDVSYEDIFVEQLKNYAEPGNILIAISGSGNSPNILKAIEYANSAGLKTIGLTTGQGGRLREISQLSLTVPTNHMGHLEDSFFLMTHILCYVFMENRIF
;
A
#
# COMPACT_ATOMS: atom_id res chain seq x y z
N MET A 1 -37.41 -8.06 -11.07
CA MET A 1 -36.05 -8.59 -10.81
C MET A 1 -35.76 -8.43 -9.33
N ASN A 2 -35.15 -9.43 -8.71
CA ASN A 2 -34.89 -9.41 -7.27
C ASN A 2 -33.92 -8.26 -6.94
N ASP A 3 -34.18 -7.51 -5.87
CA ASP A 3 -33.40 -6.30 -5.46
C ASP A 3 -31.88 -6.60 -5.32
N GLN A 4 -31.53 -7.78 -4.79
CA GLN A 4 -30.13 -8.22 -4.66
C GLN A 4 -29.43 -8.36 -6.03
N SER A 5 -30.10 -8.87 -7.07
CA SER A 5 -29.51 -9.00 -8.40
C SER A 5 -29.24 -7.64 -9.06
N GLN A 6 -30.04 -6.64 -8.73
CA GLN A 6 -29.83 -5.28 -9.21
C GLN A 6 -28.63 -4.64 -8.51
N PHE A 7 -28.54 -4.77 -7.18
CA PHE A 7 -27.39 -4.32 -6.39
C PHE A 7 -26.07 -4.92 -6.91
N VAL A 8 -26.02 -6.24 -7.10
CA VAL A 8 -24.81 -6.93 -7.61
C VAL A 8 -24.36 -6.37 -8.96
N ARG A 9 -25.30 -6.18 -9.91
CA ARG A 9 -24.97 -5.60 -11.22
C ARG A 9 -24.45 -4.16 -11.10
N GLN A 10 -25.06 -3.35 -10.24
CA GLN A 10 -24.63 -1.97 -10.04
C GLN A 10 -23.25 -1.90 -9.40
N TYR A 11 -22.98 -2.73 -8.39
CA TYR A 11 -21.67 -2.82 -7.74
C TYR A 11 -20.57 -3.19 -8.75
N ILE A 12 -20.79 -4.23 -9.57
CA ILE A 12 -19.85 -4.66 -10.60
C ILE A 12 -19.63 -3.56 -11.66
N ALA A 13 -20.70 -2.90 -12.11
CA ALA A 13 -20.60 -1.83 -13.11
C ALA A 13 -19.77 -0.65 -12.58
N GLU A 14 -19.98 -0.25 -11.33
CA GLU A 14 -19.22 0.84 -10.72
C GLU A 14 -17.75 0.43 -10.48
N ALA A 15 -17.49 -0.79 -9.99
CA ALA A 15 -16.13 -1.31 -9.85
C ALA A 15 -15.39 -1.26 -11.19
N ARG A 16 -16.01 -1.75 -12.28
CA ARG A 16 -15.42 -1.68 -13.62
C ARG A 16 -15.09 -0.25 -14.04
N ARG A 17 -16.04 0.68 -13.87
CA ARG A 17 -15.83 2.10 -14.20
C ARG A 17 -14.64 2.70 -13.44
N LEU A 18 -14.51 2.39 -12.14
CA LEU A 18 -13.42 2.88 -11.31
C LEU A 18 -12.06 2.31 -11.72
N LEU A 19 -12.00 1.04 -12.10
CA LEU A 19 -10.77 0.42 -12.60
C LEU A 19 -10.25 1.08 -13.87
N GLU A 20 -11.14 1.57 -14.73
CA GLU A 20 -10.78 2.31 -15.95
C GLU A 20 -10.19 3.70 -15.66
N THR A 21 -10.32 4.22 -14.41
CA THR A 21 -9.76 5.50 -14.01
C THR A 21 -8.36 5.42 -13.38
N LEU A 22 -7.83 4.21 -13.18
CA LEU A 22 -6.49 4.03 -12.62
C LEU A 22 -5.44 4.65 -13.55
N ASP A 23 -4.44 5.30 -12.95
CA ASP A 23 -3.36 5.93 -13.71
C ASP A 23 -2.21 4.94 -14.00
N PRO A 24 -2.07 4.45 -15.25
CA PRO A 24 -1.00 3.52 -15.60
C PRO A 24 0.40 4.13 -15.44
N ALA A 25 0.56 5.44 -15.58
CA ALA A 25 1.86 6.10 -15.46
C ALA A 25 2.32 6.14 -13.99
N ALA A 26 1.41 6.46 -13.07
CA ALA A 26 1.69 6.42 -11.64
C ALA A 26 2.01 4.98 -11.17
N ILE A 27 1.23 3.99 -11.62
CA ILE A 27 1.49 2.57 -11.31
C ILE A 27 2.84 2.13 -11.88
N SER A 28 3.18 2.50 -13.11
CA SER A 28 4.48 2.19 -13.72
C SER A 28 5.65 2.81 -12.95
N THR A 29 5.47 4.03 -12.43
CA THR A 29 6.46 4.69 -11.56
C THR A 29 6.65 3.90 -10.26
N ALA A 30 5.58 3.44 -9.64
CA ALA A 30 5.65 2.59 -8.44
C ALA A 30 6.41 1.28 -8.72
N ILE A 31 6.12 0.62 -9.85
CA ILE A 31 6.84 -0.60 -10.29
C ILE A 31 8.34 -0.32 -10.44
N LEU A 32 8.70 0.80 -11.06
CA LEU A 32 10.10 1.20 -11.22
C LEU A 32 10.78 1.36 -9.85
N TRP A 33 10.14 2.04 -8.89
CA TRP A 33 10.70 2.23 -7.55
C TRP A 33 10.87 0.91 -6.80
N LEU A 34 9.90 -0.01 -6.90
CA LEU A 34 10.02 -1.34 -6.30
C LEU A 34 11.19 -2.13 -6.91
N ARG A 35 11.38 -2.07 -8.22
CA ARG A 35 12.52 -2.68 -8.91
C ARG A 35 13.85 -2.10 -8.42
N GLU A 36 13.96 -0.78 -8.38
CA GLU A 36 15.17 -0.10 -7.89
C GLU A 36 15.49 -0.49 -6.44
N ALA A 37 14.49 -0.58 -5.56
CA ALA A 37 14.66 -1.03 -4.19
C ALA A 37 15.20 -2.46 -4.13
N ARG A 38 14.65 -3.38 -4.93
CA ARG A 38 15.16 -4.76 -5.03
C ARG A 38 16.61 -4.78 -5.49
N GLU A 39 16.95 -4.06 -6.57
CA GLU A 39 18.30 -4.03 -7.12
C GLU A 39 19.33 -3.46 -6.13
N ALA A 40 18.92 -2.44 -5.36
CA ALA A 40 19.73 -1.79 -4.34
C ALA A 40 19.66 -2.47 -2.95
N ASN A 41 19.01 -3.65 -2.85
CA ASN A 41 18.77 -4.37 -1.59
C ASN A 41 18.11 -3.51 -0.50
N LYS A 42 17.24 -2.57 -0.89
CA LYS A 42 16.51 -1.69 0.00
C LYS A 42 15.23 -2.37 0.49
N MET A 43 14.77 -1.93 1.68
CA MET A 43 13.58 -2.47 2.32
C MET A 43 12.33 -1.76 1.82
N ILE A 44 11.27 -2.52 1.62
CA ILE A 44 9.93 -2.03 1.35
C ILE A 44 9.08 -2.29 2.60
N LEU A 45 8.47 -1.26 3.13
CA LEU A 45 7.62 -1.31 4.31
C LEU A 45 6.19 -0.98 3.89
N ALA A 46 5.21 -1.65 4.44
CA ALA A 46 3.80 -1.36 4.18
C ALA A 46 3.03 -1.15 5.49
N CYS A 47 2.03 -0.28 5.47
CA CYS A 47 1.14 -0.08 6.61
C CYS A 47 -0.27 0.31 6.16
N GLY A 48 -1.25 -0.03 6.99
CA GLY A 48 -2.67 0.29 6.80
C GLY A 48 -3.48 -0.11 8.03
N ASN A 49 -4.73 0.35 8.12
CA ASN A 49 -5.67 -0.01 9.17
C ASN A 49 -6.80 -0.88 8.61
N GLY A 50 -7.31 -1.84 9.38
CA GLY A 50 -8.47 -2.65 8.98
C GLY A 50 -8.28 -3.37 7.64
N GLY A 51 -9.17 -3.13 6.67
CA GLY A 51 -9.04 -3.69 5.31
C GLY A 51 -7.75 -3.29 4.61
N SER A 52 -7.30 -2.06 4.82
CA SER A 52 -5.99 -1.60 4.30
C SER A 52 -4.80 -2.36 4.93
N ALA A 53 -4.91 -2.83 6.18
CA ALA A 53 -3.92 -3.73 6.78
C ALA A 53 -3.87 -5.08 6.06
N SER A 54 -5.04 -5.64 5.73
CA SER A 54 -5.14 -6.89 4.96
C SER A 54 -4.48 -6.77 3.58
N ILE A 55 -4.66 -5.63 2.91
CA ILE A 55 -4.03 -5.34 1.62
C ILE A 55 -2.51 -5.26 1.77
N ALA A 56 -2.00 -4.59 2.81
CA ALA A 56 -0.57 -4.51 3.10
C ALA A 56 0.04 -5.91 3.33
N SER A 57 -0.62 -6.76 4.11
CA SER A 57 -0.19 -8.14 4.37
C SER A 57 -0.23 -9.01 3.10
N GLN A 58 -1.28 -8.88 2.26
CA GLN A 58 -1.36 -9.57 0.98
C GLN A 58 -0.21 -9.18 0.04
N MET A 59 0.11 -7.89 -0.02
CA MET A 59 1.23 -7.43 -0.84
C MET A 59 2.56 -8.04 -0.38
N VAL A 60 2.77 -8.21 0.93
CA VAL A 60 3.98 -8.87 1.45
C VAL A 60 4.10 -10.31 0.98
N VAL A 61 3.02 -11.10 1.04
CA VAL A 61 3.09 -12.51 0.60
C VAL A 61 3.35 -12.61 -0.91
N ASP A 62 2.75 -11.75 -1.72
CA ASP A 62 2.95 -11.75 -3.16
C ASP A 62 4.39 -11.35 -3.53
N ILE A 63 4.95 -10.35 -2.89
CA ILE A 63 6.32 -9.89 -3.13
C ILE A 63 7.36 -10.87 -2.57
N VAL A 64 7.23 -11.26 -1.29
CA VAL A 64 8.25 -12.06 -0.61
C VAL A 64 8.24 -13.51 -1.08
N LYS A 65 7.06 -14.11 -1.26
CA LYS A 65 6.94 -15.48 -1.79
C LYS A 65 6.80 -15.48 -3.31
N GLY A 66 5.83 -14.74 -3.85
CA GLY A 66 5.47 -14.81 -5.25
C GLY A 66 6.57 -14.29 -6.19
N ALA A 67 7.03 -13.08 -5.94
CA ALA A 67 8.03 -12.42 -6.79
C ALA A 67 9.49 -12.76 -6.44
N SER A 68 9.75 -13.41 -5.28
CA SER A 68 11.12 -13.68 -4.82
C SER A 68 11.51 -15.15 -4.80
N TYR A 69 10.55 -16.10 -4.73
CA TYR A 69 10.87 -17.53 -4.70
C TYR A 69 11.56 -17.98 -6.00
N GLY A 70 12.68 -18.68 -5.85
CA GLY A 70 13.46 -19.15 -7.00
C GLY A 70 14.20 -18.05 -7.78
N ARG A 71 14.24 -16.82 -7.29
CA ARG A 71 15.00 -15.73 -7.89
C ARG A 71 16.33 -15.52 -7.16
N GLU A 72 17.36 -15.10 -7.90
CA GLU A 72 18.64 -14.72 -7.33
C GLU A 72 18.50 -13.47 -6.44
N LYS A 73 17.95 -12.39 -7.01
CA LYS A 73 17.63 -11.18 -6.27
C LYS A 73 16.23 -11.26 -5.70
N LYS A 74 16.13 -11.07 -4.39
CA LYS A 74 14.89 -11.15 -3.65
C LYS A 74 14.46 -9.77 -3.16
N PHE A 75 13.16 -9.58 -3.03
CA PHE A 75 12.63 -8.42 -2.34
C PHE A 75 12.77 -8.56 -0.83
N ARG A 76 13.05 -7.46 -0.17
CA ARG A 76 13.00 -7.32 1.29
C ARG A 76 11.76 -6.50 1.62
N MET A 77 10.70 -7.17 2.05
CA MET A 77 9.44 -6.48 2.37
C MET A 77 8.83 -7.02 3.64
N LEU A 78 8.23 -6.14 4.44
CA LEU A 78 7.40 -6.48 5.59
C LEU A 78 6.24 -5.50 5.74
N SER A 79 5.18 -5.95 6.41
CA SER A 79 4.08 -5.08 6.82
C SER A 79 4.21 -4.74 8.31
N LEU A 80 4.13 -3.46 8.62
CA LEU A 80 4.11 -2.96 10.01
C LEU A 80 2.81 -3.31 10.74
N THR A 81 1.84 -3.91 10.03
CA THR A 81 0.55 -4.35 10.59
C THR A 81 0.56 -5.80 11.07
N ASP A 82 1.56 -6.61 10.68
CA ASP A 82 1.52 -8.07 10.86
C ASP A 82 1.86 -8.51 12.28
N SER A 83 2.65 -7.74 13.02
CA SER A 83 2.94 -8.05 14.42
C SER A 83 1.86 -7.50 15.35
N ILE A 84 0.84 -8.30 15.63
CA ILE A 84 -0.25 -7.92 16.55
C ILE A 84 0.32 -7.50 17.91
N ALA A 85 1.31 -8.21 18.42
CA ALA A 85 1.94 -7.89 19.71
C ALA A 85 2.59 -6.50 19.68
N THR A 86 3.33 -6.17 18.62
CA THR A 86 3.98 -4.87 18.49
C THR A 86 2.96 -3.73 18.35
N VAL A 87 1.94 -3.92 17.50
CA VAL A 87 0.87 -2.93 17.30
C VAL A 87 0.14 -2.65 18.61
N THR A 88 -0.23 -3.72 19.36
CA THR A 88 -0.98 -3.56 20.61
C THR A 88 -0.12 -2.99 21.74
N ALA A 89 1.16 -3.32 21.79
CA ALA A 89 2.08 -2.75 22.78
C ALA A 89 2.24 -1.23 22.57
N TYR A 90 2.53 -0.78 21.36
CA TYR A 90 2.62 0.66 21.08
C TYR A 90 1.27 1.37 21.28
N ALA A 91 0.15 0.76 20.91
CA ALA A 91 -1.17 1.34 21.13
C ALA A 91 -1.49 1.52 22.62
N ASN A 92 -1.07 0.57 23.49
CA ASN A 92 -1.31 0.60 24.92
C ASN A 92 -0.35 1.52 25.66
N ASP A 93 0.94 1.46 25.35
CA ASP A 93 2.00 2.09 26.13
C ASP A 93 2.35 3.51 25.63
N VAL A 94 2.06 3.81 24.36
CA VAL A 94 2.37 5.11 23.72
C VAL A 94 1.10 5.76 23.20
N SER A 95 0.70 5.42 21.97
CA SER A 95 -0.58 5.82 21.38
C SER A 95 -0.90 5.02 20.12
N TYR A 96 -2.20 4.92 19.78
CA TYR A 96 -2.59 4.31 18.51
C TYR A 96 -2.07 5.10 17.28
N GLU A 97 -1.85 6.39 17.45
CA GLU A 97 -1.31 7.23 16.36
C GLU A 97 0.16 6.93 16.05
N ASP A 98 0.89 6.33 16.98
CA ASP A 98 2.32 6.10 16.87
C ASP A 98 2.69 4.65 16.50
N ILE A 99 1.70 3.75 16.38
CA ILE A 99 1.93 2.32 16.12
C ILE A 99 2.80 2.02 14.90
N PHE A 100 2.74 2.82 13.84
CA PHE A 100 3.51 2.62 12.62
C PHE A 100 4.81 3.41 12.61
N VAL A 101 4.78 4.66 13.05
CA VAL A 101 5.99 5.51 13.03
C VAL A 101 7.06 4.98 13.99
N GLU A 102 6.68 4.47 15.16
CA GLU A 102 7.65 3.90 16.11
C GLU A 102 8.28 2.60 15.59
N GLN A 103 7.49 1.75 14.92
CA GLN A 103 8.06 0.58 14.23
C GLN A 103 8.98 1.01 13.08
N LEU A 104 8.55 2.00 12.29
CA LEU A 104 9.30 2.49 11.13
C LEU A 104 10.69 3.00 11.51
N LYS A 105 10.84 3.65 12.66
CA LYS A 105 12.13 4.15 13.18
C LYS A 105 13.20 3.06 13.30
N ASN A 106 12.81 1.79 13.50
CA ASN A 106 13.75 0.67 13.60
C ASN A 106 14.26 0.21 12.22
N TYR A 107 13.60 0.56 11.13
CA TYR A 107 13.88 0.08 9.79
C TYR A 107 14.24 1.18 8.79
N ALA A 108 14.00 2.45 9.17
CA ALA A 108 14.12 3.56 8.23
C ALA A 108 15.59 3.81 7.85
N GLU A 109 15.87 3.64 6.56
CA GLU A 109 17.15 3.98 5.93
C GLU A 109 16.88 4.73 4.62
N PRO A 110 17.70 5.71 4.25
CA PRO A 110 17.56 6.40 2.97
C PRO A 110 17.49 5.44 1.78
N GLY A 111 16.52 5.65 0.90
CA GLY A 111 16.26 4.80 -0.25
C GLY A 111 15.36 3.58 0.01
N ASN A 112 14.98 3.28 1.25
CA ASN A 112 13.88 2.37 1.54
C ASN A 112 12.56 2.96 1.02
N ILE A 113 11.52 2.13 0.92
CA ILE A 113 10.18 2.57 0.48
C ILE A 113 9.18 2.35 1.61
N LEU A 114 8.30 3.33 1.84
CA LEU A 114 7.08 3.15 2.63
C LEU A 114 5.87 3.20 1.71
N ILE A 115 5.05 2.14 1.74
CA ILE A 115 3.74 2.08 1.09
C ILE A 115 2.68 2.23 2.18
N ALA A 116 1.95 3.33 2.16
CA ALA A 116 0.94 3.66 3.15
C ALA A 116 -0.45 3.61 2.53
N ILE A 117 -1.36 2.84 3.13
CA ILE A 117 -2.70 2.59 2.61
C ILE A 117 -3.74 3.17 3.56
N SER A 118 -4.54 4.13 3.07
CA SER A 118 -5.61 4.75 3.83
C SER A 118 -6.74 5.20 2.92
N GLY A 119 -7.91 4.55 3.03
CA GLY A 119 -9.08 4.89 2.22
C GLY A 119 -9.52 6.35 2.41
N SER A 120 -9.51 6.88 3.63
CA SER A 120 -9.83 8.30 3.91
C SER A 120 -8.70 9.26 3.56
N GLY A 121 -7.46 8.76 3.51
CA GLY A 121 -6.27 9.59 3.39
C GLY A 121 -5.95 10.48 4.60
N ASN A 122 -6.65 10.27 5.74
CA ASN A 122 -6.53 11.14 6.90
C ASN A 122 -6.27 10.39 8.22
N SER A 123 -5.96 9.11 8.19
CA SER A 123 -5.65 8.32 9.40
C SER A 123 -4.38 8.86 10.07
N PRO A 124 -4.41 9.34 11.34
CA PRO A 124 -3.27 10.01 11.96
C PRO A 124 -2.00 9.14 12.02
N ASN A 125 -2.12 7.85 12.34
CA ASN A 125 -0.99 6.92 12.38
C ASN A 125 -0.33 6.72 11.01
N ILE A 126 -1.11 6.76 9.92
CA ILE A 126 -0.61 6.69 8.55
C ILE A 126 0.11 7.99 8.17
N LEU A 127 -0.47 9.14 8.52
CA LEU A 127 0.14 10.44 8.23
C LEU A 127 1.46 10.63 8.97
N LYS A 128 1.53 10.29 10.27
CA LYS A 128 2.78 10.33 11.04
C LYS A 128 3.86 9.43 10.42
N ALA A 129 3.50 8.23 9.97
CA ALA A 129 4.45 7.32 9.32
C ALA A 129 5.00 7.89 8.01
N ILE A 130 4.16 8.47 7.15
CA ILE A 130 4.58 9.10 5.88
C ILE A 130 5.45 10.34 6.13
N GLU A 131 5.06 11.21 7.06
CA GLU A 131 5.83 12.41 7.39
C GLU A 131 7.24 12.04 7.88
N TYR A 132 7.33 11.05 8.76
CA TYR A 132 8.62 10.55 9.22
C TYR A 132 9.42 9.90 8.08
N ALA A 133 8.80 9.05 7.25
CA ALA A 133 9.46 8.42 6.11
C ALA A 133 10.07 9.45 5.16
N ASN A 134 9.32 10.51 4.83
CA ASN A 134 9.82 11.61 4.01
C ASN A 134 11.04 12.29 4.64
N SER A 135 10.99 12.57 5.95
CA SER A 135 12.10 13.22 6.67
C SER A 135 13.34 12.34 6.78
N ALA A 136 13.15 11.01 6.82
CA ALA A 136 14.22 10.01 6.90
C ALA A 136 14.78 9.60 5.52
N GLY A 137 14.31 10.22 4.42
CA GLY A 137 14.82 9.98 3.07
C GLY A 137 14.32 8.69 2.42
N LEU A 138 13.17 8.17 2.87
CA LEU A 138 12.49 7.07 2.19
C LEU A 138 11.73 7.61 0.97
N LYS A 139 11.52 6.75 -0.02
CA LYS A 139 10.49 6.97 -1.03
C LYS A 139 9.13 6.62 -0.43
N THR A 140 8.10 7.44 -0.71
CA THR A 140 6.77 7.24 -0.13
C THR A 140 5.70 7.08 -1.20
N ILE A 141 4.90 6.01 -1.08
CA ILE A 141 3.77 5.70 -1.97
C ILE A 141 2.50 5.67 -1.12
N GLY A 142 1.54 6.53 -1.45
CA GLY A 142 0.23 6.55 -0.81
C GLY A 142 -0.85 5.90 -1.69
N LEU A 143 -1.60 4.92 -1.16
CA LEU A 143 -2.82 4.40 -1.78
C LEU A 143 -4.01 5.02 -1.05
N THR A 144 -4.83 5.83 -1.76
CA THR A 144 -5.90 6.59 -1.11
C THR A 144 -7.03 6.99 -2.06
N THR A 145 -8.07 7.62 -1.54
CA THR A 145 -9.11 8.23 -2.37
C THR A 145 -8.55 9.35 -3.25
N GLY A 146 -9.09 9.48 -4.45
CA GLY A 146 -8.81 10.62 -5.34
C GLY A 146 -9.58 11.90 -4.96
N GLN A 147 -10.48 11.83 -3.97
CA GLN A 147 -11.39 12.93 -3.61
C GLN A 147 -10.91 13.76 -2.41
N GLY A 148 -9.63 13.68 -2.05
CA GLY A 148 -9.05 14.43 -0.95
C GLY A 148 -8.17 13.57 -0.04
N GLY A 149 -7.90 14.08 1.17
CA GLY A 149 -7.06 13.42 2.15
C GLY A 149 -5.59 13.85 2.07
N ARG A 150 -5.03 14.15 3.25
CA ARG A 150 -3.66 14.66 3.37
C ARG A 150 -2.60 13.67 2.87
N LEU A 151 -2.87 12.36 2.95
CA LEU A 151 -1.96 11.32 2.44
C LEU A 151 -1.61 11.54 0.97
N ARG A 152 -2.61 11.94 0.15
CA ARG A 152 -2.41 12.25 -1.26
C ARG A 152 -1.41 13.40 -1.47
N GLU A 153 -1.46 14.40 -0.60
CA GLU A 153 -0.66 15.63 -0.74
C GLU A 153 0.79 15.42 -0.30
N ILE A 154 1.00 14.61 0.75
CA ILE A 154 2.31 14.44 1.38
C ILE A 154 3.10 13.23 0.89
N SER A 155 2.46 12.29 0.18
CA SER A 155 3.16 11.18 -0.46
C SER A 155 3.90 11.66 -1.71
N GLN A 156 5.12 11.18 -1.93
CA GLN A 156 5.90 11.50 -3.14
C GLN A 156 5.25 10.92 -4.40
N LEU A 157 4.57 9.79 -4.26
CA LEU A 157 3.75 9.19 -5.32
C LEU A 157 2.41 8.77 -4.73
N SER A 158 1.31 9.18 -5.37
CA SER A 158 -0.04 8.82 -4.94
C SER A 158 -0.74 7.99 -5.99
N LEU A 159 -1.20 6.80 -5.59
CA LEU A 159 -2.07 5.92 -6.36
C LEU A 159 -3.50 6.13 -5.85
N THR A 160 -4.36 6.72 -6.67
CA THR A 160 -5.67 7.19 -6.24
C THR A 160 -6.82 6.57 -7.02
N VAL A 161 -7.97 6.44 -6.35
CA VAL A 161 -9.24 6.00 -6.95
C VAL A 161 -10.31 7.05 -6.64
N PRO A 162 -11.07 7.56 -7.62
CA PRO A 162 -12.00 8.69 -7.44
C PRO A 162 -13.34 8.23 -6.83
N THR A 163 -13.31 7.60 -5.66
CA THR A 163 -14.49 7.19 -4.90
C THR A 163 -14.25 7.29 -3.40
N ASN A 164 -15.32 7.47 -2.62
CA ASN A 164 -15.32 7.37 -1.15
C ASN A 164 -16.03 6.09 -0.67
N HIS A 165 -16.52 5.26 -1.58
CA HIS A 165 -17.12 3.97 -1.21
C HIS A 165 -16.02 2.98 -0.83
N MET A 166 -15.95 2.62 0.44
CA MET A 166 -14.83 1.85 1.02
C MET A 166 -14.61 0.51 0.31
N GLY A 167 -15.69 -0.26 0.02
CA GLY A 167 -15.57 -1.52 -0.70
C GLY A 167 -14.90 -1.35 -2.07
N HIS A 168 -15.34 -0.38 -2.87
CA HIS A 168 -14.73 -0.11 -4.17
C HIS A 168 -13.28 0.41 -4.08
N LEU A 169 -12.96 1.17 -3.02
CA LEU A 169 -11.56 1.57 -2.75
C LEU A 169 -10.69 0.35 -2.49
N GLU A 170 -11.11 -0.52 -1.58
CA GLU A 170 -10.36 -1.72 -1.20
C GLU A 170 -10.22 -2.69 -2.38
N ASP A 171 -11.29 -2.92 -3.16
CA ASP A 171 -11.23 -3.72 -4.41
C ASP A 171 -10.17 -3.17 -5.38
N SER A 172 -10.17 -1.84 -5.57
CA SER A 172 -9.22 -1.17 -6.45
C SER A 172 -7.79 -1.20 -5.90
N PHE A 173 -7.62 -1.08 -4.59
CA PHE A 173 -6.31 -1.18 -3.95
C PHE A 173 -5.74 -2.60 -4.07
N PHE A 174 -6.56 -3.64 -3.88
CA PHE A 174 -6.14 -5.02 -4.13
C PHE A 174 -5.69 -5.21 -5.57
N LEU A 175 -6.45 -4.70 -6.55
CA LEU A 175 -6.04 -4.79 -7.95
C LEU A 175 -4.70 -4.08 -8.20
N MET A 176 -4.53 -2.86 -7.70
CA MET A 176 -3.27 -2.12 -7.86
C MET A 176 -2.10 -2.84 -7.22
N THR A 177 -2.26 -3.38 -6.00
CA THR A 177 -1.19 -4.14 -5.35
C THR A 177 -0.87 -5.43 -6.10
N HIS A 178 -1.86 -6.13 -6.65
CA HIS A 178 -1.60 -7.27 -7.53
C HIS A 178 -0.82 -6.85 -8.79
N ILE A 179 -1.16 -5.75 -9.46
CA ILE A 179 -0.40 -5.27 -10.62
C ILE A 179 1.07 -5.00 -10.21
N LEU A 180 1.30 -4.33 -9.07
CA LEU A 180 2.64 -4.04 -8.55
C LEU A 180 3.46 -5.30 -8.23
N CYS A 181 2.80 -6.40 -7.90
CA CYS A 181 3.46 -7.65 -7.53
C CYS A 181 3.60 -8.61 -8.73
N TYR A 182 2.52 -8.80 -9.49
CA TYR A 182 2.45 -9.79 -10.57
C TYR A 182 3.33 -9.42 -11.76
N VAL A 183 3.62 -8.16 -11.99
CA VAL A 183 4.61 -7.75 -12.99
C VAL A 183 5.98 -8.41 -12.76
N PHE A 184 6.36 -8.62 -11.50
CA PHE A 184 7.60 -9.32 -11.14
C PHE A 184 7.45 -10.83 -11.11
N MET A 185 6.25 -11.35 -10.91
CA MET A 185 5.96 -12.78 -10.89
C MET A 185 5.91 -13.36 -12.30
N GLU A 186 5.23 -12.71 -13.22
CA GLU A 186 4.98 -13.18 -14.59
C GLU A 186 6.10 -12.79 -15.56
N ASN A 187 6.69 -11.61 -15.36
CA ASN A 187 7.73 -11.11 -16.26
C ASN A 187 9.12 -11.46 -15.73
N ARG A 188 9.77 -12.44 -16.37
CA ARG A 188 11.12 -12.91 -15.98
C ARG A 188 12.26 -12.01 -16.44
N ILE A 189 11.94 -10.92 -17.13
CA ILE A 189 12.92 -9.97 -17.69
C ILE A 189 13.27 -8.87 -16.66
N PHE A 190 12.48 -8.73 -15.59
CA PHE A 190 12.75 -7.77 -14.52
C PHE A 190 13.44 -8.39 -13.31
#